data_67008cb51b876b4b260ae19b09efddc6
#
_entry.id   67008cb51b876b4b260ae19b09efddc6
#
_cell.length_a   1.000
_cell.length_b   1.000
_cell.length_c   1.000
_cell.angle_alpha   90.00
_cell.angle_beta   90.00
_cell.angle_gamma   90.00
#
_symmetry.space_group_name_H-M   'P 1'
#
loop_
_entity.id
_entity.type
_entity.pdbx_description
1 polymer ?
#
loop_
_entity_poly.entity_id
_entity_poly.type
_entity_poly.pdbx_seq_one_letter_code
_entity_poly.pdbx_strand_id
1 'polypeptide(L)'
;MTSKELSKGKTFQHRMNGWKYSVATRYLLFLFLVVLFYVGFASKLLPERYDIRVNQPSEKEIVAPMQLPNSKATLKAQEESAERVQPMYTIVPVRNDNLITGILDRIERLNQDDQVSRADKISIYKDEIPQRAREFVQNFVNNSRNADAYPDKLLDEVLEKTKEQTYRIPEETFIKIPRLTSEDIAEMRPVAREIVTGLMNDQITDAQTARAKVAERVSTSSLTKRTSREVVQELARLVITANKFYDDTATKDAKVQAREDTPTVYIKQGEVLVKKGEIITQEIYTLLDENELLKDKINYWPQFGLLMLSMMLALGLFMYIRQFQSRTRNFKYNNAQLLMLVLIFVITVGAMMLISILQNSERSYLGYLAPIA
;
A
#
# COMPACT_ATOMS: atom_id res chain seq x y z
N MET A 1 8.53 7.64 89.77
CA MET A 1 9.08 7.51 88.44
C MET A 1 10.55 7.22 88.55
N THR A 2 10.97 6.05 88.17
CA THR A 2 12.29 5.49 88.44
C THR A 2 13.29 5.97 87.29
N SER A 3 14.52 6.23 87.72
CA SER A 3 15.62 6.69 86.81
C SER A 3 15.84 5.88 85.56
N LYS A 4 15.33 4.66 85.47
CA LYS A 4 15.35 3.73 84.32
C LYS A 4 14.38 4.15 83.18
N GLU A 5 13.27 4.79 83.46
CA GLU A 5 12.31 5.29 82.45
C GLU A 5 12.83 6.54 81.76
N LEU A 6 13.50 7.44 82.53
CA LEU A 6 14.15 8.65 81.95
C LEU A 6 15.36 8.31 81.05
N SER A 7 16.07 7.21 81.30
CA SER A 7 17.17 6.71 80.51
C SER A 7 16.66 6.09 79.17
N LYS A 8 15.57 5.35 79.20
CA LYS A 8 14.94 4.78 77.98
C LYS A 8 14.38 5.86 77.06
N GLY A 9 13.79 6.93 77.60
CA GLY A 9 13.30 8.05 76.84
C GLY A 9 14.41 8.85 76.11
N LYS A 10 15.54 9.05 76.82
CA LYS A 10 16.72 9.73 76.22
C LYS A 10 17.42 8.90 75.14
N THR A 11 17.53 7.60 75.28
CA THR A 11 18.09 6.68 74.25
C THR A 11 17.22 6.58 73.02
N PHE A 12 15.89 6.58 73.16
CA PHE A 12 14.91 6.61 72.06
C PHE A 12 14.96 7.91 71.30
N GLN A 13 15.00 9.08 71.97
CA GLN A 13 15.16 10.39 71.36
C GLN A 13 16.50 10.56 70.64
N HIS A 14 17.59 10.00 71.18
CA HIS A 14 18.91 10.05 70.53
C HIS A 14 18.94 9.19 69.28
N ARG A 15 18.31 8.02 69.26
CA ARG A 15 18.17 7.17 68.05
C ARG A 15 17.27 7.83 67.00
N MET A 16 16.17 8.46 67.39
CA MET A 16 15.30 9.18 66.47
C MET A 16 15.99 10.44 65.85
N ASN A 17 16.84 11.12 66.59
CA ASN A 17 17.59 12.23 66.03
C ASN A 17 18.70 11.80 65.06
N GLY A 18 19.36 10.63 65.30
CA GLY A 18 20.29 10.02 64.37
C GLY A 18 19.68 9.64 63.04
N TRP A 19 18.45 9.10 63.07
CA TRP A 19 17.72 8.74 61.84
C TRP A 19 17.31 9.92 60.98
N LYS A 20 16.91 11.06 61.62
CA LYS A 20 16.48 12.30 60.90
C LYS A 20 17.55 12.90 60.00
N TYR A 21 18.82 12.67 60.27
CA TYR A 21 19.94 13.26 59.51
C TYR A 21 20.87 12.22 58.87
N SER A 22 20.54 10.93 58.96
CA SER A 22 21.36 9.84 58.41
C SER A 22 21.29 9.85 56.84
N VAL A 23 22.47 9.80 56.25
CA VAL A 23 22.64 9.71 54.79
C VAL A 23 22.13 8.34 54.29
N ALA A 24 22.37 7.27 55.05
CA ALA A 24 21.89 5.92 54.70
C ALA A 24 20.34 5.85 54.59
N THR A 25 19.66 6.53 55.52
CA THR A 25 18.18 6.62 55.50
C THR A 25 17.66 7.30 54.24
N ARG A 26 18.39 8.30 53.73
CA ARG A 26 18.01 9.00 52.48
C ARG A 26 18.10 8.10 51.24
N TYR A 27 19.18 7.35 51.13
CA TYR A 27 19.31 6.39 50.02
C TYR A 27 18.29 5.28 50.10
N LEU A 28 17.97 4.80 51.32
CA LEU A 28 16.95 3.80 51.51
C LEU A 28 15.55 4.30 51.13
N LEU A 29 15.20 5.54 51.51
CA LEU A 29 13.94 6.19 51.11
C LEU A 29 13.87 6.44 49.63
N PHE A 30 15.00 6.84 49.02
CA PHE A 30 15.10 7.02 47.56
C PHE A 30 14.87 5.70 46.82
N LEU A 31 15.56 4.64 47.25
CA LEU A 31 15.39 3.30 46.67
C LEU A 31 13.94 2.81 46.81
N PHE A 32 13.35 3.01 48.00
CA PHE A 32 11.95 2.67 48.25
C PHE A 32 10.99 3.43 47.29
N LEU A 33 11.26 4.71 47.06
CA LEU A 33 10.49 5.54 46.11
C LEU A 33 10.59 5.01 44.68
N VAL A 34 11.81 4.61 44.24
CA VAL A 34 12.00 3.99 42.92
C VAL A 34 11.20 2.71 42.78
N VAL A 35 11.25 1.82 43.80
CA VAL A 35 10.47 0.58 43.81
C VAL A 35 8.96 0.87 43.80
N LEU A 36 8.52 1.84 44.55
CA LEU A 36 7.11 2.26 44.57
C LEU A 36 6.61 2.72 43.22
N PHE A 37 7.36 3.58 42.53
CA PHE A 37 7.02 4.02 41.16
C PHE A 37 7.04 2.82 40.21
N TYR A 38 8.09 1.99 40.30
CA TYR A 38 8.18 0.81 39.45
C TYR A 38 6.95 -0.11 39.58
N VAL A 39 6.59 -0.48 40.82
CA VAL A 39 5.42 -1.33 41.08
C VAL A 39 4.11 -0.66 40.65
N GLY A 40 3.97 0.65 40.95
CA GLY A 40 2.78 1.40 40.59
C GLY A 40 2.54 1.48 39.08
N PHE A 41 3.58 1.63 38.30
CA PHE A 41 3.48 1.70 36.85
C PHE A 41 3.54 0.33 36.16
N ALA A 42 4.18 -0.67 36.76
CA ALA A 42 4.38 -1.98 36.13
C ALA A 42 3.03 -2.64 35.75
N SER A 43 2.02 -2.55 36.64
CA SER A 43 0.70 -3.10 36.38
C SER A 43 -0.10 -2.44 35.28
N LYS A 44 0.27 -1.22 34.87
CA LYS A 44 -0.45 -0.42 33.87
C LYS A 44 0.30 -0.32 32.53
N LEU A 45 1.63 -0.28 32.58
CA LEU A 45 2.47 -0.04 31.41
C LEU A 45 3.06 -1.32 30.82
N LEU A 46 3.16 -2.41 31.58
CA LEU A 46 3.63 -3.69 31.05
C LEU A 46 2.43 -4.51 30.57
N PRO A 47 2.45 -4.98 29.30
CA PRO A 47 1.38 -5.83 28.78
C PRO A 47 1.35 -7.19 29.51
N GLU A 48 0.14 -7.72 29.71
CA GLU A 48 -0.02 -9.10 30.19
C GLU A 48 0.55 -10.08 29.17
N ARG A 49 1.27 -11.10 29.66
CA ARG A 49 1.85 -12.14 28.82
C ARG A 49 1.18 -13.47 29.13
N TYR A 50 0.94 -14.22 28.06
CA TYR A 50 0.20 -15.47 28.10
C TYR A 50 1.13 -16.68 27.98
N ASP A 51 0.90 -17.69 28.82
CA ASP A 51 1.55 -18.98 28.71
C ASP A 51 0.58 -19.93 28.02
N ILE A 52 0.75 -20.08 26.71
CA ILE A 52 -0.17 -20.84 25.87
C ILE A 52 0.59 -21.76 24.91
N ARG A 53 -0.06 -22.82 24.48
CA ARG A 53 0.47 -23.75 23.49
C ARG A 53 -0.58 -24.03 22.44
N VAL A 54 -0.12 -24.22 21.20
CA VAL A 54 -1.00 -24.55 20.06
C VAL A 54 -1.72 -25.85 20.30
N ASN A 55 -2.98 -25.94 19.91
CA ASN A 55 -3.87 -27.09 20.04
C ASN A 55 -4.21 -27.50 21.52
N GLN A 56 -4.00 -26.60 22.47
CA GLN A 56 -4.44 -26.78 23.85
C GLN A 56 -5.60 -25.83 24.17
N PRO A 57 -6.52 -26.22 25.05
CA PRO A 57 -7.58 -25.33 25.53
C PRO A 57 -7.00 -24.22 26.39
N SER A 58 -7.48 -23.00 26.19
CA SER A 58 -7.05 -21.86 27.00
C SER A 58 -7.60 -21.96 28.41
N GLU A 59 -6.73 -21.82 29.41
CA GLU A 59 -7.14 -21.84 30.84
C GLU A 59 -7.91 -20.57 31.22
N LYS A 60 -7.67 -19.47 30.52
CA LYS A 60 -8.24 -18.13 30.75
C LYS A 60 -8.75 -17.55 29.47
N GLU A 61 -9.63 -16.59 29.59
CA GLU A 61 -9.98 -15.71 28.47
C GLU A 61 -8.77 -14.86 28.07
N ILE A 62 -8.44 -14.82 26.78
CA ILE A 62 -7.34 -14.04 26.24
C ILE A 62 -7.94 -12.83 25.50
N VAL A 63 -7.60 -11.66 25.98
CA VAL A 63 -8.08 -10.38 25.47
C VAL A 63 -6.90 -9.58 24.93
N ALA A 64 -7.08 -8.85 23.86
CA ALA A 64 -6.04 -7.97 23.33
C ALA A 64 -5.70 -6.86 24.34
N PRO A 65 -4.48 -6.82 24.92
CA PRO A 65 -4.12 -5.85 25.96
C PRO A 65 -3.94 -4.44 25.40
N MET A 66 -3.67 -4.34 24.11
CA MET A 66 -3.50 -3.12 23.33
C MET A 66 -4.01 -3.35 21.92
N GLN A 67 -3.96 -2.32 21.09
CA GLN A 67 -4.23 -2.47 19.65
C GLN A 67 -3.10 -3.29 19.00
N LEU A 68 -3.44 -4.48 18.45
CA LEU A 68 -2.48 -5.42 17.89
C LEU A 68 -2.56 -5.41 16.35
N PRO A 69 -1.44 -5.27 15.63
CA PRO A 69 -1.43 -5.49 14.20
C PRO A 69 -1.70 -6.97 13.89
N ASN A 70 -2.59 -7.22 12.94
CA ASN A 70 -2.90 -8.56 12.46
C ASN A 70 -2.29 -8.76 11.06
N SER A 71 -1.08 -9.31 11.02
CA SER A 71 -0.32 -9.51 9.78
C SER A 71 -1.08 -10.36 8.77
N LYS A 72 -1.73 -11.43 9.21
CA LYS A 72 -2.51 -12.33 8.33
C LYS A 72 -3.73 -11.64 7.73
N ALA A 73 -4.50 -10.92 8.54
CA ALA A 73 -5.65 -10.18 8.07
C ALA A 73 -5.23 -9.03 7.14
N THR A 74 -4.08 -8.39 7.41
CA THR A 74 -3.49 -7.37 6.55
C THR A 74 -3.10 -7.94 5.19
N LEU A 75 -2.37 -9.07 5.15
CA LEU A 75 -1.99 -9.75 3.90
C LEU A 75 -3.24 -10.15 3.10
N LYS A 76 -4.25 -10.67 3.76
CA LYS A 76 -5.52 -11.02 3.10
C LYS A 76 -6.20 -9.78 2.49
N ALA A 77 -6.29 -8.69 3.24
CA ALA A 77 -6.86 -7.43 2.75
C ALA A 77 -6.06 -6.85 1.57
N GLN A 78 -4.73 -6.94 1.60
CA GLN A 78 -3.83 -6.54 0.53
C GLN A 78 -4.05 -7.37 -0.74
N GLU A 79 -4.20 -8.70 -0.61
CA GLU A 79 -4.44 -9.58 -1.74
C GLU A 79 -5.82 -9.33 -2.35
N GLU A 80 -6.87 -9.21 -1.53
CA GLU A 80 -8.20 -8.84 -1.99
C GLU A 80 -8.22 -7.48 -2.69
N SER A 81 -7.44 -6.51 -2.22
CA SER A 81 -7.31 -5.20 -2.87
C SER A 81 -6.64 -5.32 -4.24
N ALA A 82 -5.57 -6.12 -4.34
CA ALA A 82 -4.88 -6.38 -5.60
C ALA A 82 -5.76 -7.15 -6.61
N GLU A 83 -6.59 -8.08 -6.15
CA GLU A 83 -7.53 -8.83 -7.00
C GLU A 83 -8.64 -7.95 -7.60
N ARG A 84 -9.03 -6.88 -6.90
CA ARG A 84 -10.03 -5.91 -7.38
C ARG A 84 -9.50 -4.97 -8.46
N VAL A 85 -8.19 -4.92 -8.68
CA VAL A 85 -7.58 -4.09 -9.73
C VAL A 85 -8.02 -4.59 -11.09
N GLN A 86 -8.66 -3.71 -11.86
CA GLN A 86 -9.07 -4.02 -13.22
C GLN A 86 -7.86 -4.07 -14.16
N PRO A 87 -7.91 -4.90 -15.22
CA PRO A 87 -6.87 -4.93 -16.23
C PRO A 87 -6.62 -3.56 -16.84
N MET A 88 -5.36 -3.15 -16.88
CA MET A 88 -4.94 -1.89 -17.48
C MET A 88 -4.70 -2.08 -18.98
N TYR A 89 -5.06 -1.06 -19.76
CA TYR A 89 -4.88 -1.05 -21.21
C TYR A 89 -4.14 0.20 -21.64
N THR A 90 -3.18 0.02 -22.52
CA THR A 90 -2.42 1.13 -23.11
C THR A 90 -2.78 1.30 -24.57
N ILE A 91 -2.95 2.57 -25.00
CA ILE A 91 -3.19 2.93 -26.40
C ILE A 91 -1.83 3.12 -27.08
N VAL A 92 -1.59 2.32 -28.12
CA VAL A 92 -0.37 2.40 -28.94
C VAL A 92 -0.73 3.06 -30.27
N PRO A 93 -0.35 4.33 -30.50
CA PRO A 93 -0.71 5.06 -31.71
C PRO A 93 0.16 4.64 -32.90
N VAL A 94 -0.24 3.57 -33.59
CA VAL A 94 0.36 3.22 -34.88
C VAL A 94 -0.12 4.24 -35.93
N ARG A 95 0.77 4.97 -36.57
CA ARG A 95 0.46 6.04 -37.54
C ARG A 95 -0.04 5.49 -38.89
N ASN A 96 -1.17 4.82 -38.88
CA ASN A 96 -1.76 4.13 -40.03
C ASN A 96 -2.22 5.08 -41.12
N ASP A 97 -2.43 6.35 -40.82
CA ASP A 97 -2.65 7.45 -41.78
C ASP A 97 -1.44 7.68 -42.70
N ASN A 98 -0.22 7.51 -42.19
CA ASN A 98 0.99 7.58 -42.99
C ASN A 98 1.15 6.34 -43.91
N LEU A 99 0.74 5.18 -43.42
CA LEU A 99 0.76 3.96 -44.19
C LEU A 99 -0.15 4.02 -45.40
N ILE A 100 -1.43 4.45 -45.23
CA ILE A 100 -2.37 4.53 -46.35
C ILE A 100 -1.92 5.56 -47.37
N THR A 101 -1.36 6.72 -46.94
CA THR A 101 -0.79 7.72 -47.83
C THR A 101 0.38 7.14 -48.62
N GLY A 102 1.30 6.42 -47.96
CA GLY A 102 2.45 5.79 -48.64
C GLY A 102 2.05 4.69 -49.64
N ILE A 103 0.95 3.96 -49.36
CA ILE A 103 0.39 2.98 -50.32
C ILE A 103 -0.18 3.71 -51.55
N LEU A 104 -0.96 4.76 -51.36
CA LEU A 104 -1.52 5.56 -52.46
C LEU A 104 -0.42 6.22 -53.32
N ASP A 105 0.64 6.76 -52.70
CA ASP A 105 1.78 7.30 -53.40
C ASP A 105 2.53 6.26 -54.24
N ARG A 106 2.61 5.05 -53.78
CA ARG A 106 3.21 3.93 -54.52
C ARG A 106 2.34 3.52 -55.69
N ILE A 107 1.02 3.44 -55.48
CA ILE A 107 0.05 3.15 -56.55
C ILE A 107 0.14 4.21 -57.66
N GLU A 108 0.19 5.50 -57.29
CA GLU A 108 0.33 6.59 -58.26
C GLU A 108 1.58 6.44 -59.12
N ARG A 109 2.75 6.26 -58.46
CA ARG A 109 4.01 6.10 -59.19
C ARG A 109 4.02 4.90 -60.14
N LEU A 110 3.49 3.73 -59.68
CA LEU A 110 3.48 2.55 -60.51
C LEU A 110 2.43 2.64 -61.63
N ASN A 111 1.30 3.35 -61.43
CA ASN A 111 0.33 3.58 -62.50
C ASN A 111 0.85 4.50 -63.61
N GLN A 112 1.73 5.45 -63.26
CA GLN A 112 2.40 6.35 -64.23
C GLN A 112 3.55 5.68 -65.01
N ASP A 113 4.00 4.48 -64.57
CA ASP A 113 5.08 3.76 -65.25
C ASP A 113 4.54 2.99 -66.44
N ASP A 114 4.80 3.48 -67.66
CA ASP A 114 4.37 2.87 -68.91
C ASP A 114 5.19 1.66 -69.32
N GLN A 115 6.34 1.40 -68.65
CA GLN A 115 7.18 0.23 -68.95
C GLN A 115 6.61 -1.06 -68.31
N VAL A 116 5.75 -0.96 -67.33
CA VAL A 116 5.14 -2.09 -66.61
C VAL A 116 3.77 -2.41 -67.18
N SER A 117 3.59 -3.66 -67.62
CA SER A 117 2.28 -4.06 -68.16
C SER A 117 1.21 -4.06 -67.08
N ARG A 118 -0.05 -3.92 -67.49
CA ARG A 118 -1.18 -3.93 -66.54
C ARG A 118 -1.27 -5.22 -65.75
N ALA A 119 -0.93 -6.40 -66.34
CA ALA A 119 -0.94 -7.69 -65.64
C ALA A 119 0.16 -7.72 -64.56
N ASP A 120 1.35 -7.22 -64.89
CA ASP A 120 2.46 -7.14 -63.93
C ASP A 120 2.16 -6.15 -62.80
N LYS A 121 1.52 -5.01 -63.09
CA LYS A 121 1.05 -4.04 -62.05
C LYS A 121 0.13 -4.75 -61.03
N ILE A 122 -0.83 -5.56 -61.50
CA ILE A 122 -1.74 -6.30 -60.62
C ILE A 122 -0.98 -7.28 -59.75
N SER A 123 0.01 -8.03 -60.30
CA SER A 123 0.84 -8.98 -59.54
C SER A 123 1.65 -8.23 -58.46
N ILE A 124 2.30 -7.11 -58.84
CA ILE A 124 3.06 -6.27 -57.89
C ILE A 124 2.18 -5.78 -56.76
N TYR A 125 0.96 -5.30 -57.04
CA TYR A 125 0.06 -4.83 -56.00
C TYR A 125 -0.40 -5.94 -55.03
N LYS A 126 -0.65 -7.17 -55.53
CA LYS A 126 -1.03 -8.30 -54.69
C LYS A 126 0.05 -8.67 -53.67
N ASP A 127 1.32 -8.53 -54.05
CA ASP A 127 2.45 -8.86 -53.20
C ASP A 127 2.86 -7.68 -52.33
N GLU A 128 3.04 -6.49 -52.91
CA GLU A 128 3.66 -5.33 -52.27
C GLU A 128 2.74 -4.65 -51.25
N ILE A 129 1.43 -4.51 -51.50
CA ILE A 129 0.52 -3.80 -50.61
C ILE A 129 0.36 -4.51 -49.25
N PRO A 130 0.08 -5.81 -49.19
CA PRO A 130 0.01 -6.51 -47.91
C PRO A 130 1.37 -6.60 -47.19
N GLN A 131 2.47 -6.70 -47.94
CA GLN A 131 3.82 -6.73 -47.38
C GLN A 131 4.16 -5.38 -46.72
N ARG A 132 3.88 -4.26 -47.37
CA ARG A 132 4.08 -2.93 -46.79
C ARG A 132 3.31 -2.71 -45.51
N ALA A 133 2.09 -3.19 -45.44
CA ALA A 133 1.29 -3.12 -44.21
C ALA A 133 1.95 -3.87 -43.05
N ARG A 134 2.47 -5.07 -43.30
CA ARG A 134 3.20 -5.86 -42.29
C ARG A 134 4.51 -5.21 -41.88
N GLU A 135 5.32 -4.80 -42.86
CA GLU A 135 6.61 -4.14 -42.60
C GLU A 135 6.45 -2.83 -41.84
N PHE A 136 5.40 -2.08 -42.10
CA PHE A 136 5.11 -0.83 -41.41
C PHE A 136 4.91 -1.05 -39.89
N VAL A 137 4.12 -2.05 -39.51
CA VAL A 137 3.91 -2.39 -38.11
C VAL A 137 5.18 -2.95 -37.48
N GLN A 138 5.92 -3.81 -38.18
CA GLN A 138 7.20 -4.34 -37.70
C GLN A 138 8.22 -3.22 -37.45
N ASN A 139 8.33 -2.29 -38.38
CA ASN A 139 9.23 -1.14 -38.25
C ASN A 139 8.80 -0.23 -37.09
N PHE A 140 7.50 0.00 -36.90
CA PHE A 140 6.97 0.73 -35.77
C PHE A 140 7.38 0.06 -34.45
N VAL A 141 7.18 -1.24 -34.31
CA VAL A 141 7.53 -2.01 -33.11
C VAL A 141 9.04 -1.98 -32.86
N ASN A 142 9.87 -2.20 -33.91
CA ASN A 142 11.32 -2.18 -33.77
C ASN A 142 11.83 -0.78 -33.34
N ASN A 143 11.28 0.27 -33.93
CA ASN A 143 11.64 1.64 -33.56
C ASN A 143 11.21 1.98 -32.12
N SER A 144 10.02 1.55 -31.72
CA SER A 144 9.50 1.74 -30.36
C SER A 144 10.31 0.98 -29.32
N ARG A 145 10.77 -0.25 -29.66
CA ARG A 145 11.65 -1.07 -28.82
C ARG A 145 13.03 -0.41 -28.65
N ASN A 146 13.61 0.07 -29.73
CA ASN A 146 14.91 0.76 -29.69
C ASN A 146 14.87 2.09 -28.94
N ALA A 147 13.71 2.71 -28.84
CA ALA A 147 13.49 3.96 -28.12
C ALA A 147 12.97 3.76 -26.68
N ASP A 148 12.85 2.51 -26.21
CA ASP A 148 12.25 2.14 -24.91
C ASP A 148 10.88 2.82 -24.66
N ALA A 149 10.10 3.04 -25.75
CA ALA A 149 8.85 3.78 -25.66
C ALA A 149 7.72 2.98 -24.99
N TYR A 150 7.78 1.66 -25.07
CA TYR A 150 6.79 0.75 -24.50
C TYR A 150 7.47 -0.54 -24.00
N PRO A 151 6.87 -1.24 -23.01
CA PRO A 151 7.35 -2.54 -22.56
C PRO A 151 7.39 -3.57 -23.69
N ASP A 152 8.43 -4.42 -23.74
CA ASP A 152 8.60 -5.44 -24.78
C ASP A 152 7.38 -6.35 -24.93
N LYS A 153 6.77 -6.79 -23.84
CA LYS A 153 5.56 -7.63 -23.86
C LYS A 153 4.38 -6.96 -24.55
N LEU A 154 4.21 -5.65 -24.35
CA LEU A 154 3.17 -4.87 -25.02
C LEU A 154 3.43 -4.81 -26.53
N LEU A 155 4.69 -4.61 -26.94
CA LEU A 155 5.09 -4.59 -28.34
C LEU A 155 4.93 -5.94 -29.01
N ASP A 156 5.18 -7.05 -28.30
CA ASP A 156 4.94 -8.40 -28.79
C ASP A 156 3.43 -8.66 -28.98
N GLU A 157 2.57 -8.17 -28.08
CA GLU A 157 1.11 -8.25 -28.24
C GLU A 157 0.62 -7.45 -29.45
N VAL A 158 1.21 -6.28 -29.75
CA VAL A 158 0.90 -5.50 -30.97
C VAL A 158 1.17 -6.33 -32.22
N LEU A 159 2.32 -7.03 -32.29
CA LEU A 159 2.66 -7.87 -33.42
C LEU A 159 1.72 -9.09 -33.54
N GLU A 160 1.43 -9.75 -32.45
CA GLU A 160 0.57 -10.93 -32.40
C GLU A 160 -0.86 -10.59 -32.85
N LYS A 161 -1.48 -9.57 -32.26
CA LYS A 161 -2.82 -9.10 -32.66
C LYS A 161 -2.89 -8.62 -34.10
N THR A 162 -1.84 -7.95 -34.57
CA THR A 162 -1.80 -7.51 -35.99
C THR A 162 -1.76 -8.73 -36.93
N LYS A 163 -1.05 -9.81 -36.58
CA LYS A 163 -1.03 -11.06 -37.34
C LYS A 163 -2.39 -11.78 -37.29
N GLU A 164 -2.99 -11.91 -36.11
CA GLU A 164 -4.28 -12.57 -35.92
C GLU A 164 -5.41 -11.85 -36.68
N GLN A 165 -5.40 -10.52 -36.67
CA GLN A 165 -6.43 -9.68 -37.27
C GLN A 165 -6.05 -9.20 -38.70
N THR A 166 -5.20 -9.97 -39.41
CA THR A 166 -4.81 -9.61 -40.77
C THR A 166 -6.00 -9.57 -41.71
N TYR A 167 -6.16 -8.46 -42.45
CA TYR A 167 -7.17 -8.30 -43.47
C TYR A 167 -6.66 -8.73 -44.84
N ARG A 168 -7.47 -9.45 -45.58
CA ARG A 168 -7.16 -9.84 -46.96
C ARG A 168 -8.00 -9.03 -47.92
N ILE A 169 -7.32 -8.27 -48.80
CA ILE A 169 -7.97 -7.50 -49.84
C ILE A 169 -8.56 -8.45 -50.89
N PRO A 170 -9.82 -8.25 -51.33
CA PRO A 170 -10.43 -9.04 -52.39
C PRO A 170 -9.65 -8.88 -53.72
N GLU A 171 -9.51 -9.94 -54.48
CA GLU A 171 -8.77 -9.92 -55.75
C GLU A 171 -9.28 -8.90 -56.73
N GLU A 172 -10.59 -8.69 -56.80
CA GLU A 172 -11.23 -7.69 -57.67
C GLU A 172 -10.71 -6.27 -57.43
N THR A 173 -10.32 -5.97 -56.22
CA THR A 173 -9.77 -4.65 -55.89
C THR A 173 -8.45 -4.42 -56.60
N PHE A 174 -7.56 -5.42 -56.63
CA PHE A 174 -6.28 -5.32 -57.32
C PHE A 174 -6.44 -5.08 -58.84
N ILE A 175 -7.49 -5.63 -59.46
CA ILE A 175 -7.81 -5.42 -60.87
C ILE A 175 -8.26 -3.97 -61.14
N LYS A 176 -8.83 -3.28 -60.15
CA LYS A 176 -9.32 -1.90 -60.24
C LYS A 176 -8.21 -0.87 -60.06
N ILE A 177 -7.18 -1.17 -59.25
CA ILE A 177 -6.09 -0.21 -58.96
C ILE A 177 -5.37 0.34 -60.20
N PRO A 178 -4.97 -0.46 -61.20
CA PRO A 178 -4.31 0.07 -62.40
C PRO A 178 -5.17 0.95 -63.28
N ARG A 179 -6.47 1.08 -63.02
CA ARG A 179 -7.41 1.93 -63.74
C ARG A 179 -7.55 3.33 -63.14
N LEU A 180 -6.96 3.55 -61.96
CA LEU A 180 -7.01 4.85 -61.30
C LEU A 180 -6.08 5.84 -61.98
N THR A 181 -6.56 7.00 -62.25
CA THR A 181 -5.76 8.14 -62.74
C THR A 181 -5.09 8.87 -61.59
N SER A 182 -4.09 9.72 -61.89
CA SER A 182 -3.44 10.56 -60.88
C SER A 182 -4.44 11.50 -60.20
N GLU A 183 -5.46 11.99 -60.92
CA GLU A 183 -6.52 12.83 -60.39
C GLU A 183 -7.39 12.03 -59.39
N ASP A 184 -7.75 10.79 -59.72
CA ASP A 184 -8.49 9.91 -58.82
C ASP A 184 -7.71 9.69 -57.51
N ILE A 185 -6.42 9.43 -57.60
CA ILE A 185 -5.57 9.22 -56.43
C ILE A 185 -5.39 10.47 -55.60
N ALA A 186 -5.30 11.62 -56.25
CA ALA A 186 -5.25 12.93 -55.57
C ALA A 186 -6.51 13.22 -54.76
N GLU A 187 -7.71 12.86 -55.28
CA GLU A 187 -8.98 12.96 -54.56
C GLU A 187 -9.08 11.92 -53.45
N MET A 188 -8.58 10.71 -53.66
CA MET A 188 -8.64 9.62 -52.68
C MET A 188 -7.77 9.88 -51.45
N ARG A 189 -6.59 10.49 -51.61
CA ARG A 189 -5.58 10.65 -50.56
C ARG A 189 -6.11 11.38 -49.31
N PRO A 190 -6.70 12.59 -49.39
CA PRO A 190 -7.23 13.27 -48.21
C PRO A 190 -8.37 12.50 -47.56
N VAL A 191 -9.27 11.92 -48.34
CA VAL A 191 -10.41 11.15 -47.84
C VAL A 191 -9.97 9.86 -47.12
N ALA A 192 -9.06 9.11 -47.70
CA ALA A 192 -8.53 7.91 -47.13
C ALA A 192 -7.82 8.18 -45.78
N ARG A 193 -7.03 9.27 -45.77
CA ARG A 193 -6.35 9.71 -44.54
C ARG A 193 -7.35 10.12 -43.45
N GLU A 194 -8.34 10.92 -43.80
CA GLU A 194 -9.39 11.37 -42.84
C GLU A 194 -10.14 10.19 -42.26
N ILE A 195 -10.57 9.21 -43.07
CA ILE A 195 -11.27 8.03 -42.64
C ILE A 195 -10.42 7.18 -41.65
N VAL A 196 -9.14 6.93 -42.01
CA VAL A 196 -8.23 6.16 -41.19
C VAL A 196 -7.93 6.88 -39.88
N THR A 197 -7.59 8.19 -39.94
CA THR A 197 -7.34 9.00 -38.75
C THR A 197 -8.56 9.03 -37.83
N GLY A 198 -9.75 9.26 -38.38
CA GLY A 198 -11.00 9.32 -37.61
C GLY A 198 -11.33 8.01 -36.91
N LEU A 199 -11.11 6.87 -37.56
CA LEU A 199 -11.34 5.57 -36.94
C LEU A 199 -10.23 5.17 -35.94
N MET A 200 -8.97 5.49 -36.24
CA MET A 200 -7.83 5.17 -35.37
C MET A 200 -7.74 6.06 -34.12
N ASN A 201 -8.48 7.16 -34.05
CA ASN A 201 -8.62 7.96 -32.84
C ASN A 201 -9.53 7.28 -31.79
N ASP A 202 -10.37 6.33 -32.21
CA ASP A 202 -11.16 5.51 -31.30
C ASP A 202 -10.25 4.47 -30.61
N GLN A 203 -10.69 3.98 -29.44
CA GLN A 203 -10.02 2.89 -28.74
C GLN A 203 -10.41 1.54 -29.39
N ILE A 204 -9.56 1.05 -30.27
CA ILE A 204 -9.82 -0.17 -31.05
C ILE A 204 -9.14 -1.37 -30.35
N THR A 205 -9.94 -2.21 -29.72
CA THR A 205 -9.47 -3.51 -29.20
C THR A 205 -9.54 -4.60 -30.28
N ASP A 206 -10.57 -4.54 -31.14
CA ASP A 206 -10.80 -5.45 -32.27
C ASP A 206 -10.90 -4.67 -33.58
N ALA A 207 -9.96 -4.90 -34.47
CA ALA A 207 -9.92 -4.25 -35.78
C ALA A 207 -11.12 -4.60 -36.66
N GLN A 208 -11.76 -5.76 -36.51
CA GLN A 208 -12.91 -6.13 -37.32
C GLN A 208 -14.10 -5.20 -37.10
N THR A 209 -14.37 -4.84 -35.83
CA THR A 209 -15.43 -3.89 -35.48
C THR A 209 -15.19 -2.50 -36.09
N ALA A 210 -13.93 -2.03 -36.08
CA ALA A 210 -13.58 -0.75 -36.70
C ALA A 210 -13.68 -0.80 -38.24
N ARG A 211 -13.26 -1.91 -38.85
CA ARG A 211 -13.35 -2.14 -40.32
C ARG A 211 -14.79 -2.17 -40.80
N ALA A 212 -15.73 -2.64 -40.00
CA ALA A 212 -17.16 -2.61 -40.37
C ALA A 212 -17.67 -1.17 -40.59
N LYS A 213 -17.16 -0.19 -39.84
CA LYS A 213 -17.52 1.23 -39.96
C LYS A 213 -16.93 1.92 -41.19
N VAL A 214 -15.91 1.32 -41.86
CA VAL A 214 -15.25 1.94 -43.03
C VAL A 214 -16.22 2.16 -44.17
N ALA A 215 -17.08 1.20 -44.49
CA ALA A 215 -18.05 1.31 -45.56
C ALA A 215 -19.00 2.52 -45.41
N GLU A 216 -19.48 2.75 -44.18
CA GLU A 216 -20.30 3.92 -43.87
C GLU A 216 -19.55 5.22 -44.08
N ARG A 217 -18.32 5.34 -43.55
CA ARG A 217 -17.47 6.52 -43.70
C ARG A 217 -17.14 6.83 -45.18
N VAL A 218 -16.87 5.77 -45.97
CA VAL A 218 -16.60 5.91 -47.39
C VAL A 218 -17.87 6.34 -48.16
N SER A 219 -19.04 5.82 -47.80
CA SER A 219 -20.30 6.18 -48.46
C SER A 219 -20.70 7.64 -48.26
N THR A 220 -20.34 8.24 -47.14
CA THR A 220 -20.58 9.65 -46.79
C THR A 220 -19.47 10.58 -47.24
N SER A 221 -18.42 10.06 -47.85
CA SER A 221 -17.26 10.84 -48.31
C SER A 221 -17.54 11.63 -49.60
N SER A 222 -16.66 12.58 -49.93
CA SER A 222 -16.72 13.41 -51.15
C SER A 222 -16.38 12.67 -52.45
N LEU A 223 -15.95 11.39 -52.37
CA LEU A 223 -15.55 10.62 -53.55
C LEU A 223 -16.76 10.32 -54.46
N THR A 224 -16.68 10.77 -55.71
CA THR A 224 -17.76 10.61 -56.68
C THR A 224 -17.67 9.27 -57.45
N LYS A 225 -16.44 8.86 -57.81
CA LYS A 225 -16.23 7.64 -58.57
C LYS A 225 -16.38 6.37 -57.69
N ARG A 226 -17.21 5.42 -58.15
CA ARG A 226 -17.45 4.16 -57.48
C ARG A 226 -16.16 3.35 -57.29
N THR A 227 -15.30 3.32 -58.31
CA THR A 227 -14.00 2.59 -58.26
C THR A 227 -13.10 3.17 -57.17
N SER A 228 -13.01 4.50 -57.06
CA SER A 228 -12.22 5.16 -56.01
C SER A 228 -12.74 4.84 -54.61
N ARG A 229 -14.06 4.85 -54.42
CA ARG A 229 -14.69 4.46 -53.13
C ARG A 229 -14.37 3.01 -52.73
N GLU A 230 -14.53 2.05 -53.68
CA GLU A 230 -14.25 0.65 -53.44
C GLU A 230 -12.78 0.39 -53.08
N VAL A 231 -11.84 1.04 -53.79
CA VAL A 231 -10.40 0.91 -53.50
C VAL A 231 -10.06 1.55 -52.13
N VAL A 232 -10.55 2.76 -51.85
CA VAL A 232 -10.31 3.40 -50.53
C VAL A 232 -10.86 2.57 -49.41
N GLN A 233 -12.06 1.98 -49.60
CA GLN A 233 -12.66 1.09 -48.59
C GLN A 233 -11.78 -0.10 -48.25
N GLU A 234 -11.26 -0.79 -49.25
CA GLU A 234 -10.45 -1.98 -49.04
C GLU A 234 -9.04 -1.64 -48.53
N LEU A 235 -8.43 -0.56 -48.98
CA LEU A 235 -7.15 -0.07 -48.46
C LEU A 235 -7.30 0.40 -46.99
N ALA A 236 -8.35 1.15 -46.68
CA ALA A 236 -8.63 1.57 -45.27
C ALA A 236 -8.84 0.37 -44.36
N ARG A 237 -9.58 -0.68 -44.80
CA ARG A 237 -9.76 -1.92 -44.03
C ARG A 237 -8.43 -2.65 -43.81
N LEU A 238 -7.50 -2.63 -44.79
CA LEU A 238 -6.18 -3.24 -44.64
C LEU A 238 -5.36 -2.57 -43.55
N VAL A 239 -5.33 -1.23 -43.57
CA VAL A 239 -4.45 -0.47 -42.65
C VAL A 239 -5.01 -0.30 -41.24
N ILE A 240 -6.31 -0.50 -41.02
CA ILE A 240 -6.90 -0.43 -39.68
C ILE A 240 -6.49 -1.62 -38.86
N THR A 241 -5.83 -1.37 -37.72
CA THR A 241 -5.35 -2.35 -36.75
C THR A 241 -5.91 -2.03 -35.36
N ALA A 242 -5.81 -2.97 -34.42
CA ALA A 242 -6.03 -2.67 -33.01
C ALA A 242 -4.99 -1.63 -32.54
N ASN A 243 -5.40 -0.77 -31.62
CA ASN A 243 -4.52 0.23 -31.00
C ASN A 243 -4.62 0.26 -29.47
N LYS A 244 -5.54 -0.52 -28.88
CA LYS A 244 -5.71 -0.68 -27.45
C LYS A 244 -5.32 -2.11 -27.04
N PHE A 245 -4.25 -2.20 -26.27
CA PHE A 245 -3.65 -3.48 -25.87
C PHE A 245 -3.65 -3.62 -24.37
N TYR A 246 -3.73 -4.85 -23.89
CA TYR A 246 -3.57 -5.15 -22.47
C TYR A 246 -2.13 -4.88 -22.02
N ASP A 247 -1.98 -4.13 -20.94
CA ASP A 247 -0.67 -3.80 -20.38
C ASP A 247 -0.43 -4.61 -19.09
N ASP A 248 0.28 -5.72 -19.24
CA ASP A 248 0.63 -6.62 -18.12
C ASP A 248 1.48 -5.90 -17.08
N THR A 249 2.42 -5.05 -17.53
CA THR A 249 3.31 -4.31 -16.62
C THR A 249 2.53 -3.29 -15.81
N ALA A 250 1.76 -2.44 -16.46
CA ALA A 250 0.93 -1.45 -15.78
C ALA A 250 -0.12 -2.12 -14.86
N THR A 251 -0.68 -3.27 -15.25
CA THR A 251 -1.61 -4.02 -14.41
C THR A 251 -0.92 -4.56 -13.15
N LYS A 252 0.30 -5.08 -13.28
CA LYS A 252 1.09 -5.56 -12.15
C LYS A 252 1.49 -4.44 -11.21
N ASP A 253 1.93 -3.31 -11.75
CA ASP A 253 2.29 -2.13 -10.97
C ASP A 253 1.08 -1.59 -10.20
N ALA A 254 -0.09 -1.53 -10.84
CA ALA A 254 -1.33 -1.15 -10.19
C ALA A 254 -1.74 -2.11 -9.06
N LYS A 255 -1.49 -3.42 -9.21
CA LYS A 255 -1.72 -4.42 -8.15
C LYS A 255 -0.75 -4.27 -6.99
N VAL A 256 0.53 -4.00 -7.26
CA VAL A 256 1.53 -3.71 -6.22
C VAL A 256 1.12 -2.46 -5.46
N GLN A 257 0.78 -1.39 -6.16
CA GLN A 257 0.30 -0.15 -5.55
C GLN A 257 -0.94 -0.37 -4.68
N ALA A 258 -1.91 -1.15 -5.16
CA ALA A 258 -3.11 -1.48 -4.39
C ALA A 258 -2.81 -2.24 -3.08
N ARG A 259 -1.76 -3.10 -3.07
CA ARG A 259 -1.29 -3.76 -1.85
C ARG A 259 -0.65 -2.76 -0.89
N GLU A 260 0.21 -1.87 -1.40
CA GLU A 260 0.92 -0.87 -0.59
C GLU A 260 -0.04 0.16 0.01
N ASP A 261 -1.06 0.58 -0.73
CA ASP A 261 -2.08 1.53 -0.28
C ASP A 261 -3.07 0.92 0.73
N THR A 262 -3.08 -0.42 0.89
CA THR A 262 -3.98 -1.10 1.81
C THR A 262 -3.49 -0.94 3.25
N PRO A 263 -4.27 -0.30 4.15
CA PRO A 263 -3.85 -0.07 5.52
C PRO A 263 -3.73 -1.36 6.32
N THR A 264 -2.85 -1.37 7.32
CA THR A 264 -2.71 -2.47 8.26
C THR A 264 -4.01 -2.70 9.02
N VAL A 265 -4.44 -3.95 9.09
CA VAL A 265 -5.62 -4.36 9.87
C VAL A 265 -5.20 -4.56 11.33
N TYR A 266 -5.94 -3.94 12.24
CA TYR A 266 -5.68 -4.02 13.67
C TYR A 266 -6.83 -4.68 14.40
N ILE A 267 -6.48 -5.46 15.43
CA ILE A 267 -7.40 -5.94 16.46
C ILE A 267 -7.49 -4.85 17.52
N LYS A 268 -8.70 -4.53 17.96
CA LYS A 268 -8.91 -3.45 18.95
C LYS A 268 -8.52 -3.91 20.35
N GLN A 269 -8.05 -2.97 21.17
CA GLN A 269 -7.85 -3.22 22.59
C GLN A 269 -9.15 -3.69 23.24
N GLY A 270 -9.08 -4.73 24.08
CA GLY A 270 -10.25 -5.30 24.76
C GLY A 270 -11.02 -6.33 23.93
N GLU A 271 -10.64 -6.58 22.67
CA GLU A 271 -11.27 -7.63 21.84
C GLU A 271 -10.86 -9.02 22.32
N VAL A 272 -11.84 -9.92 22.47
CA VAL A 272 -11.61 -11.29 22.92
C VAL A 272 -11.02 -12.11 21.78
N LEU A 273 -9.80 -12.58 21.96
CA LEU A 273 -9.08 -13.41 20.99
C LEU A 273 -9.43 -14.89 21.16
N VAL A 274 -9.52 -15.36 22.41
CA VAL A 274 -9.85 -16.75 22.76
C VAL A 274 -10.69 -16.75 24.05
N LYS A 275 -11.78 -17.49 24.05
CA LYS A 275 -12.58 -17.71 25.26
C LYS A 275 -11.95 -18.80 26.12
N LYS A 276 -12.25 -18.78 27.44
CA LYS A 276 -11.83 -19.84 28.34
C LYS A 276 -12.35 -21.22 27.89
N GLY A 277 -11.43 -22.18 27.74
CA GLY A 277 -11.73 -23.54 27.28
C GLY A 277 -11.70 -23.69 25.73
N GLU A 278 -11.56 -22.64 24.98
CA GLU A 278 -11.44 -22.69 23.53
C GLU A 278 -10.03 -23.14 23.14
N ILE A 279 -9.92 -23.90 22.04
CA ILE A 279 -8.63 -24.41 21.56
C ILE A 279 -7.86 -23.26 20.88
N ILE A 280 -6.59 -23.10 21.29
CA ILE A 280 -5.69 -22.09 20.73
C ILE A 280 -5.28 -22.54 19.32
N THR A 281 -5.70 -21.77 18.32
CA THR A 281 -5.31 -21.98 16.92
C THR A 281 -3.88 -21.50 16.66
N GLN A 282 -3.25 -22.05 15.61
CA GLN A 282 -1.95 -21.59 15.16
C GLN A 282 -1.94 -20.08 14.82
N GLU A 283 -3.07 -19.56 14.32
CA GLU A 283 -3.21 -18.13 13.96
C GLU A 283 -3.11 -17.23 15.18
N ILE A 284 -3.82 -17.59 16.25
CA ILE A 284 -3.81 -16.82 17.50
C ILE A 284 -2.44 -16.91 18.17
N TYR A 285 -1.83 -18.11 18.14
CA TYR A 285 -0.47 -18.29 18.66
C TYR A 285 0.52 -17.38 17.93
N THR A 286 0.52 -17.38 16.57
CA THR A 286 1.38 -16.55 15.75
C THR A 286 1.12 -15.06 16.00
N LEU A 287 -0.14 -14.66 16.10
CA LEU A 287 -0.51 -13.28 16.41
C LEU A 287 0.08 -12.80 17.73
N LEU A 288 -0.02 -13.63 18.78
CA LEU A 288 0.52 -13.30 20.10
C LEU A 288 2.06 -13.36 20.14
N ASP A 289 2.67 -14.25 19.34
CA ASP A 289 4.13 -14.36 19.19
C ASP A 289 4.72 -13.14 18.46
N GLU A 290 4.13 -12.74 17.34
CA GLU A 290 4.53 -11.55 16.57
C GLU A 290 4.44 -10.26 17.38
N ASN A 291 3.48 -10.19 18.31
CA ASN A 291 3.27 -9.04 19.19
C ASN A 291 3.98 -9.17 20.55
N GLU A 292 4.89 -10.14 20.73
CA GLU A 292 5.70 -10.36 21.94
C GLU A 292 4.86 -10.58 23.23
N LEU A 293 3.65 -11.13 23.09
CA LEU A 293 2.73 -11.37 24.20
C LEU A 293 2.86 -12.77 24.82
N LEU A 294 3.74 -13.63 24.29
CA LEU A 294 4.06 -14.94 24.85
C LEU A 294 5.10 -14.83 25.95
N LYS A 295 4.99 -15.71 26.96
CA LYS A 295 5.95 -15.78 28.09
C LYS A 295 7.32 -16.32 27.67
N ASP A 296 7.38 -17.18 26.69
CA ASP A 296 8.63 -17.85 26.28
C ASP A 296 9.67 -16.89 25.66
N LYS A 297 9.23 -15.75 25.13
CA LYS A 297 10.10 -14.69 24.59
C LYS A 297 10.11 -13.47 25.52
N ILE A 298 10.95 -13.53 26.58
CA ILE A 298 11.03 -12.43 27.53
C ILE A 298 11.87 -11.28 26.93
N ASN A 299 11.20 -10.24 26.49
CA ASN A 299 11.85 -8.97 26.18
C ASN A 299 11.96 -8.13 27.48
N TYR A 300 13.17 -7.91 27.98
CA TYR A 300 13.43 -7.14 29.19
C TYR A 300 13.51 -5.63 28.96
N TRP A 301 13.52 -5.15 27.72
CA TRP A 301 13.66 -3.73 27.40
C TRP A 301 12.53 -2.84 27.97
N PRO A 302 11.25 -3.22 27.91
CA PRO A 302 10.19 -2.43 28.54
C PRO A 302 10.35 -2.33 30.06
N GLN A 303 10.78 -3.41 30.71
CA GLN A 303 11.04 -3.44 32.16
C GLN A 303 12.21 -2.53 32.54
N PHE A 304 13.28 -2.55 31.73
CA PHE A 304 14.41 -1.65 31.91
C PHE A 304 14.02 -0.20 31.68
N GLY A 305 13.25 0.10 30.63
CA GLY A 305 12.70 1.44 30.36
C GLY A 305 11.86 1.96 31.52
N LEU A 306 10.99 1.10 32.08
CA LEU A 306 10.17 1.42 33.25
C LEU A 306 11.02 1.70 34.50
N LEU A 307 12.08 0.93 34.72
CA LEU A 307 13.02 1.15 35.83
C LEU A 307 13.73 2.51 35.67
N MET A 308 14.20 2.83 34.47
CA MET A 308 14.83 4.12 34.15
C MET A 308 13.85 5.29 34.38
N LEU A 309 12.60 5.15 33.93
CA LEU A 309 11.55 6.15 34.16
C LEU A 309 11.30 6.35 35.65
N SER A 310 11.17 5.27 36.41
CA SER A 310 10.95 5.31 37.85
C SER A 310 12.11 5.97 38.59
N MET A 311 13.33 5.69 38.16
CA MET A 311 14.55 6.32 38.70
C MET A 311 14.60 7.82 38.37
N MET A 312 14.23 8.21 37.15
CA MET A 312 14.21 9.61 36.72
C MET A 312 13.17 10.43 37.53
N LEU A 313 11.98 9.88 37.73
CA LEU A 313 10.94 10.52 38.55
C LEU A 313 11.37 10.65 40.01
N ALA A 314 11.95 9.60 40.61
CA ALA A 314 12.45 9.65 41.96
C ALA A 314 13.59 10.66 42.13
N LEU A 315 14.52 10.76 41.16
CA LEU A 315 15.59 11.75 41.13
C LEU A 315 15.04 13.17 40.99
N GLY A 316 14.06 13.41 40.13
CA GLY A 316 13.40 14.71 39.98
C GLY A 316 12.78 15.20 41.29
N LEU A 317 12.04 14.33 41.96
CA LEU A 317 11.45 14.61 43.29
C LEU A 317 12.53 14.90 44.35
N PHE A 318 13.58 14.09 44.38
CA PHE A 318 14.67 14.26 45.31
C PHE A 318 15.40 15.60 45.10
N MET A 319 15.69 15.96 43.84
CA MET A 319 16.30 17.27 43.49
C MET A 319 15.38 18.42 43.85
N TYR A 320 14.07 18.31 43.58
CA TYR A 320 13.07 19.34 43.93
C TYR A 320 13.08 19.61 45.43
N ILE A 321 13.00 18.57 46.25
CA ILE A 321 13.03 18.67 47.71
C ILE A 321 14.34 19.33 48.18
N ARG A 322 15.47 18.90 47.64
CA ARG A 322 16.79 19.46 47.96
C ARG A 322 16.87 20.96 47.63
N GLN A 323 16.35 21.38 46.47
CA GLN A 323 16.36 22.74 46.02
C GLN A 323 15.41 23.62 46.87
N PHE A 324 14.24 23.12 47.22
CA PHE A 324 13.30 23.80 48.09
C PHE A 324 13.86 24.02 49.50
N GLN A 325 14.52 23.02 50.06
CA GLN A 325 15.19 23.14 51.36
C GLN A 325 16.40 24.08 51.34
N SER A 326 17.15 24.18 50.25
CA SER A 326 18.26 25.09 50.07
C SER A 326 17.84 26.57 50.05
N ARG A 327 16.65 26.88 49.57
CA ARG A 327 16.11 28.24 49.53
C ARG A 327 15.58 28.79 50.89
N THR A 328 15.26 27.89 51.81
CA THR A 328 14.69 28.24 53.09
C THR A 328 15.80 28.29 54.16
N ARG A 329 16.27 29.50 54.49
CA ARG A 329 17.50 29.85 55.26
C ARG A 329 17.62 29.22 56.68
N ASN A 330 16.54 28.57 57.22
CA ASN A 330 16.48 28.03 58.56
C ASN A 330 16.13 26.54 58.68
N PHE A 331 16.04 25.79 57.56
CA PHE A 331 15.70 24.38 57.62
C PHE A 331 16.93 23.46 57.41
N LYS A 332 17.31 22.74 58.46
CA LYS A 332 18.24 21.63 58.33
C LYS A 332 17.59 20.50 57.52
N TYR A 333 18.34 19.94 56.58
CA TYR A 333 17.93 18.80 55.74
C TYR A 333 17.40 17.65 56.58
N ASN A 334 16.07 17.45 56.66
CA ASN A 334 15.43 16.48 57.53
C ASN A 334 14.77 15.36 56.76
N ASN A 335 15.14 14.12 57.04
CA ASN A 335 14.58 12.92 56.43
C ASN A 335 13.07 12.72 56.71
N ALA A 336 12.54 13.39 57.73
CA ALA A 336 11.10 13.32 58.07
C ALA A 336 10.22 13.91 56.95
N GLN A 337 10.67 14.96 56.26
CA GLN A 337 9.92 15.55 55.17
C GLN A 337 9.91 14.59 53.92
N LEU A 338 11.02 13.95 53.67
CA LEU A 338 11.14 12.94 52.61
C LEU A 338 10.26 11.71 52.91
N LEU A 339 10.22 11.29 54.18
CA LEU A 339 9.32 10.23 54.63
C LEU A 339 7.85 10.62 54.46
N MET A 340 7.47 11.85 54.86
CA MET A 340 6.11 12.33 54.71
C MET A 340 5.66 12.32 53.24
N LEU A 341 6.55 12.71 52.32
CA LEU A 341 6.28 12.69 50.87
C LEU A 341 6.11 11.27 50.40
N VAL A 342 7.02 10.34 50.77
CA VAL A 342 6.90 8.89 50.46
C VAL A 342 5.58 8.33 50.96
N LEU A 343 5.14 8.73 52.16
CA LEU A 343 3.91 8.25 52.77
C LEU A 343 2.67 8.75 52.01
N ILE A 344 2.69 10.01 51.55
CA ILE A 344 1.63 10.59 50.68
C ILE A 344 1.56 9.78 49.38
N PHE A 345 2.70 9.49 48.74
CA PHE A 345 2.72 8.65 47.54
C PHE A 345 2.23 7.23 47.75
N VAL A 346 2.58 6.59 48.87
CA VAL A 346 2.08 5.25 49.22
C VAL A 346 0.56 5.26 49.36
N ILE A 347 0.01 6.27 50.05
CA ILE A 347 -1.44 6.41 50.21
C ILE A 347 -2.12 6.64 48.86
N THR A 348 -1.61 7.53 48.02
CA THR A 348 -2.20 7.82 46.69
C THR A 348 -2.14 6.60 45.79
N VAL A 349 -0.99 5.94 45.66
CA VAL A 349 -0.85 4.72 44.84
C VAL A 349 -1.70 3.59 45.38
N GLY A 350 -1.75 3.42 46.71
CA GLY A 350 -2.61 2.45 47.38
C GLY A 350 -4.11 2.70 47.13
N ALA A 351 -4.54 3.95 47.22
CA ALA A 351 -5.91 4.37 46.86
C ALA A 351 -6.23 4.09 45.39
N MET A 352 -5.33 4.41 44.47
CA MET A 352 -5.50 4.10 43.04
C MET A 352 -5.60 2.58 42.78
N MET A 353 -4.77 1.77 43.40
CA MET A 353 -4.84 0.31 43.29
C MET A 353 -6.16 -0.24 43.83
N LEU A 354 -6.60 0.28 44.97
CA LEU A 354 -7.85 -0.14 45.61
C LEU A 354 -9.05 0.22 44.73
N ILE A 355 -9.09 1.43 44.15
CA ILE A 355 -10.11 1.86 43.20
C ILE A 355 -10.08 0.98 41.92
N SER A 356 -8.90 0.64 41.42
CA SER A 356 -8.76 -0.24 40.25
C SER A 356 -9.29 -1.66 40.49
N ILE A 357 -9.06 -2.22 41.69
CA ILE A 357 -9.59 -3.56 42.11
C ILE A 357 -11.10 -3.48 42.22
N LEU A 358 -11.65 -2.43 42.85
CA LEU A 358 -13.08 -2.26 43.00
C LEU A 358 -13.82 -2.01 41.69
N GLN A 359 -13.15 -1.37 40.73
CA GLN A 359 -13.68 -1.11 39.38
C GLN A 359 -13.82 -2.41 38.56
N ASN A 360 -12.89 -3.36 38.73
CA ASN A 360 -12.97 -4.68 38.10
C ASN A 360 -14.09 -5.59 38.72
N SER A 361 -14.64 -5.23 39.87
CA SER A 361 -15.72 -5.97 40.53
C SER A 361 -17.09 -5.33 40.30
N GLU A 362 -17.52 -5.17 39.01
CA GLU A 362 -18.89 -4.77 38.58
C GLU A 362 -19.50 -3.48 39.20
N ARG A 363 -18.78 -2.71 40.01
CA ARG A 363 -19.27 -1.46 40.59
C ARG A 363 -18.70 -0.25 39.87
N SER A 364 -19.29 0.04 38.72
CA SER A 364 -18.87 1.09 37.75
C SER A 364 -18.87 2.54 38.30
N TYR A 365 -19.40 2.80 39.47
CA TYR A 365 -19.57 4.15 40.03
C TYR A 365 -18.29 4.78 40.59
N LEU A 366 -17.28 3.96 40.95
CA LEU A 366 -16.05 4.47 41.57
C LEU A 366 -15.01 4.96 40.56
N GLY A 367 -15.20 4.68 39.26
CA GLY A 367 -14.29 5.17 38.18
C GLY A 367 -14.21 6.67 38.08
N TYR A 368 -15.24 7.40 38.51
CA TYR A 368 -15.27 8.87 38.51
C TYR A 368 -14.42 9.50 39.60
N LEU A 369 -14.02 8.76 40.62
CA LEU A 369 -13.18 9.24 41.71
C LEU A 369 -11.68 9.05 41.44
N ALA A 370 -11.31 8.26 40.42
CA ALA A 370 -9.92 7.98 40.07
C ALA A 370 -9.07 9.22 39.74
N PRO A 371 -9.60 10.28 39.12
CA PRO A 371 -8.80 11.49 38.85
C PRO A 371 -8.62 12.42 40.07
N ILE A 372 -9.28 12.15 41.18
CA ILE A 372 -9.24 12.98 42.39
C ILE A 372 -8.29 12.40 43.45
N ALA A 373 -7.97 11.08 43.34
CA ALA A 373 -7.03 10.38 44.19
C ALA A 373 -5.65 10.28 43.58
#